data_2894c01686f52630b427478ab1346d5d
#
_entry.id   2894c01686f52630b427478ab1346d5d
#
_cell.length_a   1.000
_cell.length_b   1.000
_cell.length_c   1.000
_cell.angle_alpha   90.00
_cell.angle_beta   90.00
_cell.angle_gamma   90.00
#
_symmetry.space_group_name_H-M   'P 1'
#
loop_
_entity.id
_entity.type
_entity.pdbx_description
1 polymer ?
#
loop_
_entity_poly.entity_id
_entity_poly.type
_entity_poly.pdbx_seq_one_letter_code
_entity_poly.pdbx_strand_id
1 'polypeptide(L)'
;MFARWKEWLSLEGKYGKERIRAKYYIINRSAGGAGFFSNYMWVLGHVILAEKLGYIPVVDMENYPTLYSEDTPVGGITNAWNYYFENVGEATLDEAYKSGKYILAPDRPLHKYEEKYCKGDYRFPTPDTVRYYAPVIQRRLRIRKEIEQEFTENWKCQVKGTDGVLGIHVRGTDMKNNLGHPMPADVTEYIERAKRLIATHDEITKVFLATDENNVKEAFEKEFANTRVTLFMNQAFRIWDDGAKKKTGIHETKVANPRPLHKYLMGKEVLQDAWFLHKCDYLLCGHSNISNVAIMWNDNQYKEIQCVEGRS
;
A
#
# COMPACT_ATOMS: atom_id res chain seq x y z
N MET A 1 -6.10 31.40 -11.64
CA MET A 1 -7.48 31.53 -11.16
C MET A 1 -8.49 30.79 -12.06
N PHE A 2 -8.48 30.95 -13.38
CA PHE A 2 -9.41 30.31 -14.33
C PHE A 2 -9.31 28.76 -14.40
N ALA A 3 -8.13 28.17 -14.25
CA ALA A 3 -7.96 26.71 -14.24
C ALA A 3 -8.63 26.04 -13.03
N ARG A 4 -8.57 26.68 -11.86
CA ARG A 4 -9.28 26.25 -10.64
C ARG A 4 -10.80 26.20 -10.84
N TRP A 5 -11.35 27.11 -11.62
CA TRP A 5 -12.80 27.19 -11.89
C TRP A 5 -13.31 26.03 -12.77
N LYS A 6 -12.59 25.65 -13.82
CA LYS A 6 -12.98 24.53 -14.70
C LYS A 6 -12.93 23.17 -13.98
N GLU A 7 -11.98 23.02 -13.09
CA GLU A 7 -11.89 21.82 -12.23
C GLU A 7 -13.03 21.73 -11.23
N TRP A 8 -13.37 22.88 -10.69
CA TRP A 8 -14.50 23.07 -9.80
C TRP A 8 -15.83 22.70 -10.49
N LEU A 9 -16.02 23.09 -11.74
CA LEU A 9 -17.20 22.82 -12.57
C LEU A 9 -17.33 21.32 -12.95
N SER A 10 -16.25 20.59 -13.15
CA SER A 10 -16.30 19.15 -13.49
C SER A 10 -16.75 18.26 -12.35
N LEU A 11 -16.71 18.74 -11.11
CA LEU A 11 -17.26 18.10 -9.93
C LEU A 11 -18.72 18.52 -9.66
N GLU A 12 -19.30 19.37 -10.49
CA GLU A 12 -20.51 20.15 -10.25
C GLU A 12 -21.83 19.40 -10.08
N GLY A 13 -21.93 18.17 -10.49
CA GLY A 13 -23.25 17.52 -10.52
C GLY A 13 -23.91 17.27 -9.16
N LYS A 14 -23.15 17.23 -8.07
CA LYS A 14 -23.63 16.67 -6.79
C LYS A 14 -23.65 17.64 -5.59
N TYR A 15 -22.94 18.75 -5.58
CA TYR A 15 -22.66 19.46 -4.32
C TYR A 15 -23.02 20.97 -4.26
N GLY A 16 -23.50 21.58 -5.32
CA GLY A 16 -24.09 22.91 -5.35
C GLY A 16 -23.54 23.96 -4.36
N LYS A 17 -24.43 24.63 -3.66
CA LYS A 17 -24.14 25.72 -2.70
C LYS A 17 -23.35 25.26 -1.43
N GLU A 18 -23.35 23.99 -1.10
CA GLU A 18 -22.66 23.44 0.08
C GLU A 18 -21.13 23.55 -0.05
N ARG A 19 -20.60 23.47 -1.27
CA ARG A 19 -19.17 23.61 -1.55
C ARG A 19 -18.57 24.94 -1.17
N ILE A 20 -19.30 26.02 -1.31
CA ILE A 20 -18.79 27.37 -1.04
C ILE A 20 -18.49 27.56 0.44
N ARG A 21 -19.17 26.80 1.30
CA ARG A 21 -19.03 26.87 2.75
C ARG A 21 -18.22 25.73 3.36
N ALA A 22 -17.89 24.69 2.59
CA ALA A 22 -17.16 23.53 3.08
C ALA A 22 -15.72 23.90 3.43
N LYS A 23 -15.27 23.41 4.58
CA LYS A 23 -13.90 23.49 5.07
C LYS A 23 -13.18 22.16 4.93
N TYR A 24 -13.92 21.06 5.10
CA TYR A 24 -13.40 19.71 5.18
C TYR A 24 -13.80 18.89 3.95
N TYR A 25 -12.88 18.02 3.53
CA TYR A 25 -13.08 17.04 2.46
C TYR A 25 -12.95 15.65 3.08
N ILE A 26 -14.09 14.99 3.26
CA ILE A 26 -14.14 13.66 3.89
C ILE A 26 -13.89 12.61 2.82
N ILE A 27 -12.80 11.88 2.98
CA ILE A 27 -12.37 10.81 2.09
C ILE A 27 -12.99 9.52 2.57
N ASN A 28 -13.94 9.01 1.79
CA ASN A 28 -14.65 7.77 2.03
C ASN A 28 -14.50 6.83 0.83
N ARG A 29 -14.85 5.57 1.01
CA ARG A 29 -14.90 4.58 -0.06
C ARG A 29 -16.01 3.57 0.23
N SER A 30 -17.07 3.56 -0.57
CA SER A 30 -18.23 2.67 -0.35
C SER A 30 -17.92 1.20 -0.69
N ALA A 31 -16.97 0.94 -1.61
CA ALA A 31 -16.55 -0.41 -1.96
C ALA A 31 -15.59 -0.97 -0.89
N GLY A 32 -16.12 -1.50 0.21
CA GLY A 32 -15.38 -2.03 1.36
C GLY A 32 -14.46 -3.23 1.08
N GLY A 33 -14.52 -3.83 -0.12
CA GLY A 33 -13.78 -5.04 -0.49
C GLY A 33 -12.36 -4.82 -1.05
N ALA A 34 -11.81 -3.61 -0.97
CA ALA A 34 -10.50 -3.31 -1.54
C ALA A 34 -9.33 -3.72 -0.63
N GLY A 35 -8.23 -4.19 -1.23
CA GLY A 35 -6.99 -4.51 -0.51
C GLY A 35 -6.36 -3.26 0.15
N PHE A 36 -5.48 -3.50 1.12
CA PHE A 36 -4.89 -2.47 1.99
C PHE A 36 -4.29 -1.29 1.20
N PHE A 37 -3.34 -1.56 0.33
CA PHE A 37 -2.71 -0.50 -0.45
C PHE A 37 -3.57 0.04 -1.60
N SER A 38 -4.66 -0.62 -1.97
CA SER A 38 -5.68 0.00 -2.82
C SER A 38 -6.42 1.12 -2.08
N ASN A 39 -6.69 0.93 -0.78
CA ASN A 39 -7.26 1.99 0.07
C ASN A 39 -6.24 3.12 0.30
N TYR A 40 -4.97 2.78 0.54
CA TYR A 40 -3.89 3.77 0.69
C TYR A 40 -3.76 4.67 -0.56
N MET A 41 -3.71 4.08 -1.75
CA MET A 41 -3.63 4.83 -3.02
C MET A 41 -4.87 5.68 -3.28
N TRP A 42 -6.04 5.18 -2.87
CA TRP A 42 -7.28 5.95 -2.90
C TRP A 42 -7.17 7.20 -2.03
N VAL A 43 -6.76 7.05 -0.78
CA VAL A 43 -6.57 8.17 0.15
C VAL A 43 -5.53 9.15 -0.39
N LEU A 44 -4.38 8.68 -0.90
CA LEU A 44 -3.34 9.54 -1.48
C LEU A 44 -3.89 10.44 -2.60
N GLY A 45 -4.63 9.87 -3.55
CA GLY A 45 -5.23 10.63 -4.63
C GLY A 45 -6.21 11.70 -4.13
N HIS A 46 -7.08 11.34 -3.18
CA HIS A 46 -8.05 12.26 -2.62
C HIS A 46 -7.42 13.34 -1.72
N VAL A 47 -6.34 13.05 -1.01
CA VAL A 47 -5.57 14.05 -0.26
C VAL A 47 -5.00 15.11 -1.20
N ILE A 48 -4.39 14.69 -2.31
CA ILE A 48 -3.85 15.60 -3.31
C ILE A 48 -4.96 16.47 -3.91
N LEU A 49 -6.12 15.89 -4.22
CA LEU A 49 -7.26 16.64 -4.74
C LEU A 49 -7.78 17.64 -3.70
N ALA A 50 -7.96 17.24 -2.45
CA ALA A 50 -8.42 18.10 -1.37
C ALA A 50 -7.50 19.31 -1.17
N GLU A 51 -6.18 19.11 -1.12
CA GLU A 51 -5.19 20.20 -1.01
C GLU A 51 -5.24 21.15 -2.20
N LYS A 52 -5.35 20.62 -3.42
CA LYS A 52 -5.48 21.46 -4.63
C LYS A 52 -6.74 22.31 -4.63
N LEU A 53 -7.82 21.81 -4.07
CA LEU A 53 -9.09 22.52 -3.95
C LEU A 53 -9.14 23.45 -2.71
N GLY A 54 -8.14 23.38 -1.83
CA GLY A 54 -8.04 24.20 -0.62
C GLY A 54 -8.89 23.71 0.54
N TYR A 55 -9.21 22.40 0.59
CA TYR A 55 -9.90 21.77 1.70
C TYR A 55 -8.92 21.07 2.65
N ILE A 56 -9.36 20.89 3.90
CA ILE A 56 -8.66 20.03 4.88
C ILE A 56 -9.13 18.59 4.65
N PRO A 57 -8.24 17.66 4.26
CA PRO A 57 -8.61 16.27 4.08
C PRO A 57 -8.81 15.55 5.42
N VAL A 58 -9.81 14.68 5.48
CA VAL A 58 -10.11 13.81 6.63
C VAL A 58 -10.53 12.45 6.09
N VAL A 59 -9.98 11.35 6.62
CA VAL A 59 -10.33 9.99 6.18
C VAL A 59 -11.43 9.42 7.06
N ASP A 60 -12.46 8.86 6.43
CA ASP A 60 -13.55 8.16 7.10
C ASP A 60 -13.60 6.69 6.68
N MET A 61 -12.92 5.84 7.46
CA MET A 61 -13.03 4.39 7.42
C MET A 61 -13.72 3.83 8.69
N GLU A 62 -14.41 4.69 9.41
CA GLU A 62 -15.30 4.34 10.52
C GLU A 62 -16.72 4.10 10.00
N ASN A 63 -17.31 5.10 9.34
CA ASN A 63 -18.65 5.00 8.75
C ASN A 63 -18.64 4.25 7.40
N TYR A 64 -17.47 4.11 6.77
CA TYR A 64 -17.25 3.38 5.53
C TYR A 64 -16.20 2.28 5.76
N PRO A 65 -16.59 1.17 6.44
CA PRO A 65 -15.64 0.15 6.87
C PRO A 65 -14.98 -0.57 5.69
N THR A 66 -13.73 -0.94 5.88
CA THR A 66 -12.89 -1.69 4.94
C THR A 66 -12.78 -3.15 5.39
N LEU A 67 -12.07 -3.97 4.62
CA LEU A 67 -11.72 -5.35 5.02
C LEU A 67 -10.89 -5.41 6.31
N TYR A 68 -10.26 -4.31 6.69
CA TYR A 68 -9.35 -4.21 7.84
C TYR A 68 -10.00 -3.55 9.06
N SER A 69 -11.27 -3.19 8.95
CA SER A 69 -12.04 -2.63 10.06
C SER A 69 -12.48 -3.72 11.01
N GLU A 70 -12.13 -3.60 12.28
CA GLU A 70 -12.59 -4.49 13.36
C GLU A 70 -14.00 -4.12 13.80
N ASP A 71 -14.68 -5.09 14.39
CA ASP A 71 -16.03 -4.90 14.95
C ASP A 71 -16.00 -4.17 16.30
N THR A 72 -14.82 -4.09 16.93
CA THR A 72 -14.55 -3.37 18.19
C THR A 72 -13.36 -2.43 18.03
N PRO A 73 -13.27 -1.35 18.81
CA PRO A 73 -12.15 -0.42 18.72
C PRO A 73 -10.79 -1.09 18.94
N VAL A 74 -9.80 -0.72 18.15
CA VAL A 74 -8.40 -1.13 18.31
C VAL A 74 -7.67 -0.07 19.13
N GLY A 75 -7.30 -0.41 20.36
CA GLY A 75 -6.67 0.55 21.27
C GLY A 75 -7.50 1.83 21.48
N GLY A 76 -8.84 1.72 21.48
CA GLY A 76 -9.76 2.84 21.60
C GLY A 76 -10.04 3.61 20.31
N ILE A 77 -9.49 3.18 19.17
CA ILE A 77 -9.66 3.78 17.84
C ILE A 77 -10.74 3.02 17.08
N THR A 78 -11.69 3.73 16.48
CA THR A 78 -12.78 3.17 15.65
C THR A 78 -12.51 3.31 14.15
N ASN A 79 -11.90 4.43 13.74
CA ASN A 79 -11.57 4.68 12.34
C ASN A 79 -10.39 3.80 11.89
N ALA A 80 -10.64 2.84 11.00
CA ALA A 80 -9.64 1.88 10.57
C ALA A 80 -8.40 2.49 9.88
N TRP A 81 -8.49 3.67 9.29
CA TRP A 81 -7.32 4.41 8.81
C TRP A 81 -6.35 4.70 9.96
N ASN A 82 -6.90 5.18 11.07
CA ASN A 82 -6.12 5.58 12.24
C ASN A 82 -5.58 4.42 13.07
N TYR A 83 -5.91 3.16 12.72
CA TYR A 83 -5.19 2.01 13.29
C TYR A 83 -3.71 2.05 12.91
N TYR A 84 -3.39 2.53 11.69
CA TYR A 84 -2.07 2.42 11.05
C TYR A 84 -1.40 3.77 10.81
N PHE A 85 -2.20 4.79 10.50
CA PHE A 85 -1.72 6.09 10.03
C PHE A 85 -2.19 7.22 10.93
N GLU A 86 -1.43 8.30 10.91
CA GLU A 86 -1.85 9.55 11.53
C GLU A 86 -2.98 10.21 10.71
N ASN A 87 -3.60 11.26 11.26
CA ASN A 87 -4.56 12.05 10.50
C ASN A 87 -3.86 12.68 9.27
N VAL A 88 -4.52 12.62 8.12
CA VAL A 88 -3.98 13.19 6.88
C VAL A 88 -4.06 14.72 6.82
N GLY A 89 -4.90 15.34 7.66
CA GLY A 89 -5.06 16.80 7.81
C GLY A 89 -4.99 17.20 9.27
N GLU A 90 -5.21 18.50 9.52
CA GLU A 90 -5.15 19.09 10.87
C GLU A 90 -6.45 18.89 11.68
N ALA A 91 -7.38 18.05 11.21
CA ALA A 91 -8.67 17.83 11.85
C ALA A 91 -8.97 16.34 12.06
N THR A 92 -9.74 16.06 13.08
CA THR A 92 -10.31 14.74 13.34
C THR A 92 -11.60 14.53 12.56
N LEU A 93 -12.04 13.28 12.46
CA LEU A 93 -13.32 12.92 11.82
C LEU A 93 -14.51 13.56 12.55
N ASP A 94 -14.48 13.52 13.87
CA ASP A 94 -15.51 14.10 14.74
C ASP A 94 -15.65 15.62 14.56
N GLU A 95 -14.54 16.34 14.55
CA GLU A 95 -14.52 17.79 14.28
C GLU A 95 -15.10 18.12 12.91
N ALA A 96 -14.74 17.35 11.89
CA ALA A 96 -15.24 17.56 10.53
C ALA A 96 -16.75 17.41 10.47
N TYR A 97 -17.30 16.33 11.01
CA TYR A 97 -18.76 16.09 11.01
C TYR A 97 -19.52 17.12 11.89
N LYS A 98 -19.06 17.39 13.10
CA LYS A 98 -19.69 18.38 14.00
C LYS A 98 -19.72 19.78 13.43
N SER A 99 -18.77 20.13 12.56
CA SER A 99 -18.73 21.45 11.94
C SER A 99 -19.91 21.73 11.00
N GLY A 100 -20.51 20.69 10.43
CA GLY A 100 -21.48 20.81 9.33
C GLY A 100 -20.92 21.46 8.06
N LYS A 101 -19.60 21.70 7.98
CA LYS A 101 -18.91 22.38 6.85
C LYS A 101 -18.01 21.40 6.09
N TYR A 102 -18.55 20.31 5.61
CA TYR A 102 -17.82 19.29 4.87
C TYR A 102 -18.48 18.92 3.56
N ILE A 103 -17.69 18.30 2.68
CA ILE A 103 -18.16 17.57 1.51
C ILE A 103 -17.60 16.15 1.56
N LEU A 104 -18.38 15.18 1.06
CA LEU A 104 -17.88 13.83 0.88
C LEU A 104 -17.11 13.72 -0.42
N ALA A 105 -16.01 12.97 -0.40
CA ALA A 105 -15.30 12.63 -1.63
C ALA A 105 -16.23 11.87 -2.60
N PRO A 106 -16.13 12.12 -3.92
CA PRO A 106 -16.86 11.31 -4.87
C PRO A 106 -16.36 9.86 -4.79
N ASP A 107 -17.30 8.91 -4.71
CA ASP A 107 -17.00 7.49 -4.65
C ASP A 107 -16.63 6.95 -6.04
N ARG A 108 -15.50 7.40 -6.54
CA ARG A 108 -14.93 6.98 -7.82
C ARG A 108 -13.41 7.10 -7.77
N PRO A 109 -12.69 6.19 -8.44
CA PRO A 109 -11.25 6.32 -8.56
C PRO A 109 -10.91 7.60 -9.33
N LEU A 110 -9.87 8.30 -8.87
CA LEU A 110 -9.42 9.54 -9.48
C LEU A 110 -8.60 9.34 -10.76
N HIS A 111 -8.39 8.11 -11.21
CA HIS A 111 -7.60 7.81 -12.42
C HIS A 111 -8.09 8.51 -13.70
N LYS A 112 -9.37 8.89 -13.79
CA LYS A 112 -9.86 9.73 -14.89
C LYS A 112 -9.47 11.21 -14.77
N TYR A 113 -8.95 11.62 -13.62
CA TYR A 113 -8.43 12.97 -13.36
C TYR A 113 -6.91 12.96 -13.22
N GLU A 114 -6.28 11.80 -13.33
CA GLU A 114 -4.88 11.51 -13.03
C GLU A 114 -3.91 12.21 -13.98
N GLU A 115 -4.17 12.25 -15.28
CA GLU A 115 -3.31 13.00 -16.23
C GLU A 115 -3.09 14.45 -15.82
N LYS A 116 -4.02 15.01 -15.07
CA LYS A 116 -3.96 16.38 -14.61
C LYS A 116 -3.39 16.54 -13.19
N TYR A 117 -3.57 15.54 -12.33
CA TYR A 117 -3.21 15.59 -10.91
C TYR A 117 -2.19 14.53 -10.51
N CYS A 118 -2.08 13.47 -11.26
CA CYS A 118 -1.15 12.37 -11.07
C CYS A 118 -0.25 12.29 -12.30
N LYS A 119 1.00 12.70 -12.18
CA LYS A 119 1.96 12.54 -13.28
C LYS A 119 2.48 11.10 -13.30
N GLY A 120 2.25 10.42 -14.42
CA GLY A 120 2.83 9.11 -14.71
C GLY A 120 1.92 7.91 -14.44
N ASP A 121 2.27 6.79 -15.02
CA ASP A 121 1.58 5.53 -14.79
C ASP A 121 1.88 5.05 -13.36
N TYR A 122 0.92 5.22 -12.46
CA TYR A 122 1.04 4.74 -11.07
C TYR A 122 1.12 3.21 -10.97
N ARG A 123 0.91 2.47 -12.06
CA ARG A 123 1.06 1.01 -12.09
C ARG A 123 2.50 0.57 -11.88
N PHE A 124 3.46 1.41 -12.27
CA PHE A 124 4.87 1.25 -11.91
C PHE A 124 5.52 2.64 -11.81
N PRO A 125 5.76 3.16 -10.61
CA PRO A 125 6.24 4.51 -10.42
C PRO A 125 7.60 4.76 -11.07
N THR A 126 7.64 5.73 -11.96
CA THR A 126 8.90 6.27 -12.51
C THR A 126 9.55 7.23 -11.49
N PRO A 127 10.85 7.58 -11.66
CA PRO A 127 11.48 8.58 -10.81
C PRO A 127 10.72 9.93 -10.74
N ASP A 128 10.06 10.34 -11.84
CA ASP A 128 9.22 11.55 -11.86
C ASP A 128 7.93 11.37 -11.05
N THR A 129 7.32 10.19 -11.13
CA THR A 129 6.16 9.83 -10.31
C THR A 129 6.53 9.86 -8.83
N VAL A 130 7.67 9.28 -8.45
CA VAL A 130 8.16 9.29 -7.07
C VAL A 130 8.37 10.73 -6.59
N ARG A 131 9.09 11.56 -7.35
CA ARG A 131 9.31 12.98 -7.00
C ARG A 131 8.00 13.77 -6.81
N TYR A 132 6.95 13.37 -7.47
CA TYR A 132 5.63 14.00 -7.31
C TYR A 132 4.90 13.56 -6.04
N TYR A 133 4.93 12.25 -5.71
CA TYR A 133 4.14 11.70 -4.62
C TYR A 133 4.86 11.69 -3.27
N ALA A 134 6.17 11.45 -3.24
CA ALA A 134 6.92 11.29 -1.99
C ALA A 134 6.74 12.46 -1.02
N PRO A 135 6.78 13.75 -1.45
CA PRO A 135 6.58 14.86 -0.53
C PRO A 135 5.18 14.91 0.10
N VAL A 136 4.15 14.47 -0.62
CA VAL A 136 2.78 14.41 -0.09
C VAL A 136 2.67 13.27 0.92
N ILE A 137 3.23 12.11 0.58
CA ILE A 137 3.25 10.93 1.44
C ILE A 137 3.95 11.26 2.76
N GLN A 138 5.17 11.80 2.71
CA GLN A 138 5.95 12.16 3.90
C GLN A 138 5.25 13.17 4.80
N ARG A 139 4.48 14.08 4.22
CA ARG A 139 3.76 15.11 4.97
C ARG A 139 2.42 14.63 5.50
N ARG A 140 1.67 13.83 4.73
CA ARG A 140 0.25 13.55 4.97
C ARG A 140 -0.11 12.10 5.28
N LEU A 141 0.62 11.12 4.76
CA LEU A 141 0.27 9.70 4.92
C LEU A 141 1.30 8.99 5.82
N ARG A 142 1.54 9.56 6.99
CA ARG A 142 2.54 9.05 7.93
C ARG A 142 2.02 7.85 8.69
N ILE A 143 2.84 6.82 8.78
CA ILE A 143 2.61 5.69 9.68
C ILE A 143 2.65 6.21 11.13
N ARG A 144 1.85 5.65 12.01
CA ARG A 144 1.87 5.97 13.43
C ARG A 144 3.24 5.62 14.02
N LYS A 145 3.75 6.50 14.87
CA LYS A 145 5.11 6.39 15.41
C LYS A 145 5.39 5.07 16.11
N GLU A 146 4.42 4.56 16.88
CA GLU A 146 4.57 3.30 17.61
C GLU A 146 4.67 2.08 16.66
N ILE A 147 3.96 2.12 15.53
CA ILE A 147 4.05 1.07 14.50
C ILE A 147 5.37 1.17 13.75
N GLU A 148 5.78 2.37 13.37
CA GLU A 148 7.04 2.58 12.67
C GLU A 148 8.25 2.23 13.54
N GLN A 149 8.17 2.51 14.84
CA GLN A 149 9.20 2.08 15.81
C GLN A 149 9.29 0.56 15.89
N GLU A 150 8.16 -0.14 16.01
CA GLU A 150 8.12 -1.61 16.01
C GLU A 150 8.71 -2.18 14.72
N PHE A 151 8.36 -1.62 13.56
CA PHE A 151 8.92 -2.06 12.29
C PHE A 151 10.43 -1.81 12.20
N THR A 152 10.89 -0.69 12.73
CA THR A 152 12.32 -0.36 12.81
C THR A 152 13.08 -1.36 13.67
N GLU A 153 12.52 -1.75 14.82
CA GLU A 153 13.12 -2.73 15.72
C GLU A 153 13.15 -4.12 15.05
N ASN A 154 12.03 -4.53 14.43
CA ASN A 154 11.96 -5.80 13.70
C ASN A 154 12.98 -5.85 12.54
N TRP A 155 13.15 -4.75 11.80
CA TRP A 155 14.16 -4.65 10.75
C TRP A 155 15.59 -4.81 11.30
N LYS A 156 15.93 -4.10 12.37
CA LYS A 156 17.25 -4.18 13.01
C LYS A 156 17.59 -5.57 13.55
N CYS A 157 16.59 -6.37 13.90
CA CYS A 157 16.79 -7.77 14.30
C CYS A 157 17.24 -8.64 13.11
N GLN A 158 16.84 -8.30 11.88
CA GLN A 158 17.12 -9.07 10.67
C GLN A 158 18.31 -8.54 9.87
N VAL A 159 18.51 -7.21 9.85
CA VAL A 159 19.46 -6.52 8.97
C VAL A 159 20.44 -5.70 9.80
N LYS A 160 21.72 -5.93 9.56
CA LYS A 160 22.82 -5.13 10.13
C LYS A 160 23.23 -4.03 9.14
N GLY A 161 23.82 -2.95 9.63
CA GLY A 161 24.21 -1.79 8.81
C GLY A 161 25.18 -2.06 7.67
N THR A 162 25.84 -3.23 7.66
CA THR A 162 26.76 -3.67 6.60
C THR A 162 26.11 -4.59 5.57
N ASP A 163 24.86 -4.99 5.79
CA ASP A 163 24.13 -5.88 4.87
C ASP A 163 23.59 -5.08 3.69
N GLY A 164 23.86 -5.51 2.46
CA GLY A 164 23.09 -5.14 1.28
C GLY A 164 21.85 -6.02 1.18
N VAL A 165 20.68 -5.44 0.98
CA VAL A 165 19.41 -6.15 1.02
C VAL A 165 18.69 -6.09 -0.33
N LEU A 166 18.37 -7.26 -0.88
CA LEU A 166 17.47 -7.40 -2.01
C LEU A 166 16.04 -7.66 -1.51
N GLY A 167 15.13 -6.73 -1.72
CA GLY A 167 13.70 -6.92 -1.51
C GLY A 167 13.06 -7.61 -2.72
N ILE A 168 12.28 -8.65 -2.47
CA ILE A 168 11.53 -9.36 -3.51
C ILE A 168 10.05 -9.38 -3.13
N HIS A 169 9.19 -8.88 -4.02
CA HIS A 169 7.75 -8.96 -3.85
C HIS A 169 7.13 -9.80 -4.96
N VAL A 170 6.67 -10.99 -4.60
CA VAL A 170 5.94 -11.90 -5.50
C VAL A 170 4.49 -11.92 -5.08
N ARG A 171 3.65 -11.31 -5.93
CA ARG A 171 2.21 -11.32 -5.68
C ARG A 171 1.56 -12.59 -6.22
N GLY A 172 0.68 -13.12 -5.41
CA GLY A 172 0.09 -14.44 -5.63
C GLY A 172 -1.16 -14.49 -6.51
N THR A 173 -1.86 -15.56 -6.29
CA THR A 173 -2.89 -16.22 -7.11
C THR A 173 -4.15 -15.43 -7.42
N ASP A 174 -4.50 -14.42 -6.65
CA ASP A 174 -5.72 -13.63 -6.89
C ASP A 174 -5.69 -12.88 -8.23
N MET A 175 -4.49 -12.53 -8.70
CA MET A 175 -4.29 -11.86 -9.98
C MET A 175 -4.53 -12.80 -11.18
N LYS A 176 -4.32 -14.11 -11.02
CA LYS A 176 -4.55 -15.11 -12.10
C LYS A 176 -6.02 -15.25 -12.47
N ASN A 177 -6.92 -14.90 -11.57
CA ASN A 177 -8.37 -15.11 -11.72
C ASN A 177 -9.18 -13.81 -11.93
N ASN A 178 -8.54 -12.64 -11.89
CA ASN A 178 -9.20 -11.35 -12.05
C ASN A 178 -9.00 -10.79 -13.45
N LEU A 179 -10.07 -10.79 -14.25
CA LEU A 179 -10.09 -10.14 -15.57
C LEU A 179 -9.70 -8.65 -15.43
N GLY A 180 -8.67 -8.25 -16.15
CA GLY A 180 -8.19 -6.85 -16.17
C GLY A 180 -6.93 -6.57 -15.34
N HIS A 181 -6.36 -7.58 -14.67
CA HIS A 181 -5.04 -7.47 -14.05
C HIS A 181 -3.97 -8.15 -14.91
N PRO A 182 -2.72 -7.65 -14.94
CA PRO A 182 -1.61 -8.34 -15.60
C PRO A 182 -1.43 -9.74 -15.01
N MET A 183 -1.20 -10.73 -15.86
CA MET A 183 -0.87 -12.09 -15.39
C MET A 183 0.43 -12.03 -14.56
N PRO A 184 0.48 -12.66 -13.36
CA PRO A 184 1.72 -12.72 -12.61
C PRO A 184 2.77 -13.53 -13.37
N ALA A 185 4.02 -13.11 -13.28
CA ALA A 185 5.14 -13.87 -13.82
C ALA A 185 5.36 -15.17 -13.04
N ASP A 186 6.01 -16.14 -13.67
CA ASP A 186 6.38 -17.40 -13.02
C ASP A 186 7.39 -17.15 -11.89
N VAL A 187 7.27 -17.92 -10.81
CA VAL A 187 8.20 -17.87 -9.68
C VAL A 187 9.65 -18.15 -10.10
N THR A 188 9.84 -19.00 -11.09
CA THR A 188 11.16 -19.33 -11.65
C THR A 188 11.86 -18.10 -12.19
N GLU A 189 11.13 -17.21 -12.87
CA GLU A 189 11.70 -15.98 -13.42
C GLU A 189 12.18 -15.03 -12.31
N TYR A 190 11.41 -14.91 -11.21
CA TYR A 190 11.85 -14.16 -10.04
C TYR A 190 13.13 -14.74 -9.44
N ILE A 191 13.21 -16.06 -9.28
CA ILE A 191 14.38 -16.73 -8.72
C ILE A 191 15.61 -16.50 -9.60
N GLU A 192 15.48 -16.65 -10.92
CA GLU A 192 16.59 -16.43 -11.85
C GLU A 192 17.08 -14.98 -11.86
N ARG A 193 16.17 -14.02 -11.84
CA ARG A 193 16.55 -12.60 -11.75
C ARG A 193 17.20 -12.28 -10.41
N ALA A 194 16.68 -12.81 -9.30
CA ALA A 194 17.28 -12.65 -7.99
C ALA A 194 18.72 -13.22 -7.96
N LYS A 195 18.93 -14.43 -8.52
CA LYS A 195 20.29 -15.02 -8.63
C LYS A 195 21.24 -14.15 -9.45
N ARG A 196 20.75 -13.57 -10.56
CA ARG A 196 21.56 -12.64 -11.38
C ARG A 196 21.93 -11.38 -10.60
N LEU A 197 20.98 -10.75 -9.91
CA LEU A 197 21.26 -9.57 -9.07
C LEU A 197 22.30 -9.89 -7.99
N ILE A 198 22.12 -11.02 -7.28
CA ILE A 198 23.07 -11.47 -6.24
C ILE A 198 24.46 -11.76 -6.82
N ALA A 199 24.54 -12.32 -8.02
CA ALA A 199 25.83 -12.60 -8.67
C ALA A 199 26.52 -11.32 -9.19
N THR A 200 25.78 -10.29 -9.51
CA THR A 200 26.31 -9.00 -10.01
C THR A 200 26.68 -8.05 -8.87
N HIS A 201 26.06 -8.19 -7.72
CA HIS A 201 26.20 -7.29 -6.56
C HIS A 201 26.66 -8.07 -5.33
N ASP A 202 27.98 -8.11 -5.10
CA ASP A 202 28.57 -8.90 -4.01
C ASP A 202 28.16 -8.41 -2.62
N GLU A 203 27.79 -7.14 -2.50
CA GLU A 203 27.28 -6.57 -1.26
C GLU A 203 25.91 -7.10 -0.83
N ILE A 204 25.12 -7.71 -1.72
CA ILE A 204 23.84 -8.33 -1.34
C ILE A 204 24.14 -9.57 -0.48
N THR A 205 23.84 -9.48 0.81
CA THR A 205 24.00 -10.55 1.80
C THR A 205 22.68 -11.04 2.35
N LYS A 206 21.62 -10.28 2.14
CA LYS A 206 20.26 -10.58 2.62
C LYS A 206 19.25 -10.52 1.48
N VAL A 207 18.25 -11.40 1.55
CA VAL A 207 17.09 -11.39 0.67
C VAL A 207 15.84 -11.32 1.52
N PHE A 208 15.09 -10.25 1.41
CA PHE A 208 13.76 -10.12 2.00
C PHE A 208 12.69 -10.57 0.99
N LEU A 209 11.88 -11.57 1.33
CA LEU A 209 10.78 -12.05 0.51
C LEU A 209 9.43 -11.65 1.11
N ALA A 210 8.66 -10.89 0.35
CA ALA A 210 7.25 -10.60 0.63
C ALA A 210 6.37 -11.38 -0.34
N THR A 211 5.61 -12.34 0.16
CA THR A 211 4.65 -13.14 -0.62
C THR A 211 3.56 -13.70 0.29
N ASP A 212 2.41 -13.97 -0.28
CA ASP A 212 1.28 -14.63 0.36
C ASP A 212 1.06 -16.07 -0.17
N GLU A 213 1.98 -16.59 -1.00
CA GLU A 213 1.91 -17.93 -1.59
C GLU A 213 2.93 -18.90 -0.98
N ASN A 214 2.46 -20.07 -0.53
CA ASN A 214 3.34 -21.08 0.06
C ASN A 214 4.31 -21.70 -0.95
N ASN A 215 3.85 -21.97 -2.16
CA ASN A 215 4.69 -22.50 -3.23
C ASN A 215 5.83 -21.54 -3.61
N VAL A 216 5.60 -20.22 -3.55
CA VAL A 216 6.64 -19.21 -3.75
C VAL A 216 7.65 -19.26 -2.61
N LYS A 217 7.17 -19.26 -1.37
CA LYS A 217 8.02 -19.39 -0.17
C LYS A 217 8.91 -20.62 -0.26
N GLU A 218 8.32 -21.81 -0.46
CA GLU A 218 9.06 -23.07 -0.54
C GLU A 218 10.10 -23.10 -1.66
N ALA A 219 9.75 -22.53 -2.84
CA ALA A 219 10.68 -22.43 -3.96
C ALA A 219 11.89 -21.55 -3.60
N PHE A 220 11.68 -20.40 -2.98
CA PHE A 220 12.77 -19.52 -2.54
C PHE A 220 13.60 -20.15 -1.41
N GLU A 221 12.98 -20.74 -0.40
CA GLU A 221 13.69 -21.44 0.67
C GLU A 221 14.60 -22.54 0.12
N LYS A 222 14.11 -23.34 -0.82
CA LYS A 222 14.90 -24.39 -1.49
C LYS A 222 16.08 -23.83 -2.26
N GLU A 223 15.86 -22.80 -3.06
CA GLU A 223 16.87 -22.25 -3.97
C GLU A 223 17.96 -21.44 -3.25
N PHE A 224 17.64 -20.86 -2.09
CA PHE A 224 18.58 -20.05 -1.32
C PHE A 224 19.14 -20.73 -0.08
N ALA A 225 18.75 -21.99 0.24
CA ALA A 225 19.17 -22.74 1.43
C ALA A 225 20.70 -22.87 1.60
N ASN A 226 21.45 -23.00 0.49
CA ASN A 226 22.91 -23.23 0.50
C ASN A 226 23.65 -22.13 -0.28
N THR A 227 23.17 -20.90 -0.21
CA THR A 227 23.80 -19.76 -0.86
C THR A 227 24.50 -18.84 0.15
N ARG A 228 25.25 -17.85 -0.37
CA ARG A 228 25.92 -16.84 0.46
C ARG A 228 24.98 -15.82 1.08
N VAL A 229 23.72 -15.76 0.66
CA VAL A 229 22.72 -14.82 1.16
C VAL A 229 21.80 -15.48 2.17
N THR A 230 21.31 -14.70 3.12
CA THR A 230 20.29 -15.14 4.07
C THR A 230 18.90 -14.69 3.61
N LEU A 231 18.02 -15.66 3.34
CA LEU A 231 16.61 -15.38 3.07
C LEU A 231 15.86 -15.13 4.38
N PHE A 232 15.03 -14.09 4.42
CA PHE A 232 14.12 -13.85 5.54
C PHE A 232 12.77 -13.28 5.07
N MET A 233 11.75 -13.45 5.91
CA MET A 233 10.39 -12.97 5.71
C MET A 233 9.88 -12.35 7.01
N ASN A 234 8.87 -11.49 6.93
CA ASN A 234 8.14 -11.06 8.11
C ASN A 234 7.38 -12.22 8.72
N GLN A 235 7.32 -12.25 10.06
CA GLN A 235 6.43 -13.13 10.79
C GLN A 235 5.01 -12.59 10.64
N ALA A 236 4.19 -13.27 9.85
CA ALA A 236 2.83 -12.87 9.57
C ALA A 236 1.93 -14.11 9.51
N PHE A 237 0.66 -13.89 9.84
CA PHE A 237 -0.33 -14.94 9.62
C PHE A 237 -0.54 -15.11 8.12
N ARG A 238 -0.38 -16.33 7.64
CA ARG A 238 -0.60 -16.69 6.24
C ARG A 238 -1.47 -17.92 6.15
N ILE A 239 -2.43 -17.89 5.25
CA ILE A 239 -3.15 -19.09 4.84
C ILE A 239 -2.40 -19.69 3.66
N TRP A 240 -1.62 -20.73 3.95
CA TRP A 240 -0.82 -21.41 2.94
C TRP A 240 -1.60 -22.46 2.12
N ASP A 241 -2.87 -22.72 2.49
CA ASP A 241 -3.73 -23.66 1.76
C ASP A 241 -4.33 -23.01 0.52
N ASP A 242 -3.81 -23.39 -0.65
CA ASP A 242 -4.29 -22.91 -1.96
C ASP A 242 -5.76 -23.27 -2.22
N GLY A 243 -6.27 -24.33 -1.62
CA GLY A 243 -7.69 -24.71 -1.70
C GLY A 243 -8.60 -23.72 -0.96
N ALA A 244 -8.18 -23.24 0.19
CA ALA A 244 -8.88 -22.20 0.95
C ALA A 244 -8.84 -20.87 0.21
N LYS A 245 -7.69 -20.47 -0.34
CA LYS A 245 -7.54 -19.24 -1.12
C LYS A 245 -8.43 -19.20 -2.35
N LYS A 246 -8.57 -20.30 -3.09
CA LYS A 246 -9.47 -20.39 -4.25
C LYS A 246 -10.94 -20.15 -3.89
N LYS A 247 -11.36 -20.49 -2.68
CA LYS A 247 -12.73 -20.31 -2.19
C LYS A 247 -12.98 -18.89 -1.66
N THR A 248 -11.99 -18.28 -1.03
CA THR A 248 -12.13 -17.01 -0.30
C THR A 248 -11.56 -15.80 -1.04
N GLY A 249 -10.79 -16.00 -2.09
CA GLY A 249 -10.06 -14.94 -2.82
C GLY A 249 -8.93 -14.35 -1.97
N ILE A 250 -8.52 -13.09 -2.27
CA ILE A 250 -7.46 -12.36 -1.55
C ILE A 250 -7.72 -12.19 -0.05
N HIS A 251 -8.89 -12.55 0.43
CA HIS A 251 -9.39 -12.05 1.69
C HIS A 251 -9.23 -13.06 2.81
N GLU A 252 -7.99 -13.25 3.25
CA GLU A 252 -7.70 -13.93 4.51
C GLU A 252 -8.50 -13.31 5.68
N THR A 253 -8.93 -12.05 5.54
CA THR A 253 -9.85 -11.40 6.48
C THR A 253 -11.24 -12.04 6.56
N LYS A 254 -11.65 -12.84 5.55
CA LYS A 254 -12.93 -13.55 5.51
C LYS A 254 -12.87 -14.97 6.08
N VAL A 255 -11.70 -15.46 6.43
CA VAL A 255 -11.56 -16.75 7.06
C VAL A 255 -12.10 -16.69 8.49
N ALA A 256 -12.71 -17.78 8.96
CA ALA A 256 -13.17 -17.88 10.33
C ALA A 256 -12.06 -17.43 11.28
N ASN A 257 -12.34 -16.41 12.08
CA ASN A 257 -11.36 -15.62 12.79
C ASN A 257 -10.45 -16.47 13.70
N PRO A 258 -9.18 -16.70 13.34
CA PRO A 258 -8.29 -17.55 14.10
C PRO A 258 -7.63 -16.83 15.29
N ARG A 259 -7.67 -15.50 15.34
CA ARG A 259 -6.99 -14.69 16.37
C ARG A 259 -7.74 -13.39 16.66
N PRO A 260 -7.61 -12.85 17.91
CA PRO A 260 -8.13 -11.51 18.23
C PRO A 260 -7.54 -10.44 17.32
N LEU A 261 -8.32 -9.43 16.98
CA LEU A 261 -7.94 -8.29 16.12
C LEU A 261 -7.34 -8.75 14.78
N HIS A 262 -7.93 -9.80 14.19
CA HIS A 262 -7.38 -10.46 13.00
C HIS A 262 -7.31 -9.52 11.80
N LYS A 263 -8.37 -8.73 11.55
CA LYS A 263 -8.43 -7.80 10.42
C LYS A 263 -7.38 -6.68 10.56
N TYR A 264 -7.25 -6.12 11.77
CA TYR A 264 -6.21 -5.13 12.08
C TYR A 264 -4.81 -5.71 11.87
N LEU A 265 -4.54 -6.89 12.43
CA LEU A 265 -3.23 -7.53 12.33
C LEU A 265 -2.87 -7.87 10.88
N MET A 266 -3.83 -8.33 10.07
CA MET A 266 -3.62 -8.55 8.64
C MET A 266 -3.19 -7.27 7.90
N GLY A 267 -3.83 -6.14 8.19
CA GLY A 267 -3.44 -4.85 7.63
C GLY A 267 -2.04 -4.41 8.08
N LYS A 268 -1.72 -4.61 9.37
CA LYS A 268 -0.40 -4.27 9.94
C LYS A 268 0.73 -5.11 9.32
N GLU A 269 0.49 -6.39 9.08
CA GLU A 269 1.46 -7.29 8.44
C GLU A 269 1.74 -6.92 6.99
N VAL A 270 0.69 -6.59 6.22
CA VAL A 270 0.85 -6.09 4.84
C VAL A 270 1.57 -4.74 4.82
N LEU A 271 1.30 -3.87 5.80
CA LEU A 271 1.99 -2.60 5.97
C LEU A 271 3.49 -2.81 6.25
N GLN A 272 3.82 -3.78 7.12
CA GLN A 272 5.20 -4.14 7.44
C GLN A 272 5.96 -4.68 6.22
N ASP A 273 5.31 -5.51 5.38
CA ASP A 273 5.93 -6.00 4.15
C ASP A 273 6.34 -4.84 3.23
N ALA A 274 5.46 -3.87 2.99
CA ALA A 274 5.79 -2.70 2.19
C ALA A 274 6.88 -1.82 2.85
N TRP A 275 6.83 -1.67 4.18
CA TRP A 275 7.82 -0.92 4.93
C TRP A 275 9.20 -1.60 4.87
N PHE A 276 9.28 -2.94 4.91
CA PHE A 276 10.54 -3.65 4.74
C PHE A 276 11.06 -3.53 3.31
N LEU A 277 10.19 -3.68 2.32
CA LEU A 277 10.58 -3.50 0.92
C LEU A 277 11.23 -2.13 0.68
N HIS A 278 10.63 -1.04 1.19
CA HIS A 278 11.18 0.31 0.96
C HIS A 278 12.54 0.55 1.64
N LYS A 279 12.92 -0.27 2.63
CA LYS A 279 14.24 -0.20 3.29
C LYS A 279 15.33 -0.98 2.55
N CYS A 280 14.96 -1.81 1.57
CA CYS A 280 15.94 -2.57 0.80
C CYS A 280 16.76 -1.67 -0.13
N ASP A 281 17.97 -2.11 -0.47
CA ASP A 281 18.86 -1.42 -1.42
C ASP A 281 18.48 -1.71 -2.88
N TYR A 282 17.95 -2.92 -3.13
CA TYR A 282 17.55 -3.45 -4.43
C TYR A 282 16.09 -3.92 -4.35
N LEU A 283 15.34 -3.79 -5.44
CA LEU A 283 13.97 -4.25 -5.50
C LEU A 283 13.71 -5.08 -6.76
N LEU A 284 13.19 -6.28 -6.57
CA LEU A 284 12.67 -7.15 -7.61
C LEU A 284 11.17 -7.37 -7.34
N CYS A 285 10.29 -6.90 -8.22
CA CYS A 285 8.86 -6.95 -7.94
C CYS A 285 8.02 -7.06 -9.20
N GLY A 286 6.77 -7.51 -9.03
CA GLY A 286 5.73 -7.38 -10.05
C GLY A 286 4.87 -6.13 -9.83
N HIS A 287 3.97 -5.87 -10.78
CA HIS A 287 3.00 -4.79 -10.68
C HIS A 287 2.02 -5.01 -9.54
N SER A 288 2.09 -4.20 -8.50
CA SER A 288 1.14 -4.21 -7.40
C SER A 288 1.16 -2.90 -6.61
N ASN A 289 0.08 -2.59 -5.91
CA ASN A 289 0.04 -1.40 -5.05
C ASN A 289 1.06 -1.47 -3.90
N ILE A 290 1.42 -2.67 -3.42
CA ILE A 290 2.47 -2.87 -2.40
C ILE A 290 3.81 -2.39 -2.97
N SER A 291 4.20 -2.91 -4.15
CA SER A 291 5.45 -2.52 -4.83
C SER A 291 5.47 -1.02 -5.13
N ASN A 292 4.36 -0.50 -5.65
CA ASN A 292 4.26 0.92 -6.00
C ASN A 292 4.47 1.83 -4.79
N VAL A 293 3.84 1.49 -3.66
CA VAL A 293 3.99 2.27 -2.42
C VAL A 293 5.40 2.13 -1.86
N ALA A 294 5.99 0.93 -1.87
CA ALA A 294 7.37 0.74 -1.45
C ALA A 294 8.36 1.60 -2.27
N ILE A 295 8.17 1.67 -3.60
CA ILE A 295 8.96 2.52 -4.49
C ILE A 295 8.79 4.01 -4.15
N MET A 296 7.55 4.46 -3.94
CA MET A 296 7.29 5.86 -3.57
C MET A 296 7.83 6.23 -2.18
N TRP A 297 7.82 5.30 -1.22
CA TRP A 297 8.39 5.51 0.11
C TRP A 297 9.92 5.52 0.12
N ASN A 298 10.54 4.75 -0.79
CA ASN A 298 11.99 4.72 -0.92
C ASN A 298 12.58 6.02 -1.48
N ASP A 299 11.77 6.86 -2.11
CA ASP A 299 12.16 8.19 -2.62
C ASP A 299 13.38 8.14 -3.57
N ASN A 300 13.35 7.19 -4.51
CA ASN A 300 14.42 6.97 -5.50
C ASN A 300 15.79 6.58 -4.92
N GLN A 301 15.83 5.99 -3.73
CA GLN A 301 17.09 5.57 -3.10
C GLN A 301 17.52 4.13 -3.46
N TYR A 302 16.65 3.35 -4.13
CA TYR A 302 17.08 2.04 -4.62
C TYR A 302 18.25 2.15 -5.57
N LYS A 303 19.26 1.29 -5.38
CA LYS A 303 20.39 1.16 -6.32
C LYS A 303 19.92 0.60 -7.66
N GLU A 304 19.02 -0.37 -7.62
CA GLU A 304 18.38 -0.95 -8.81
C GLU A 304 16.95 -1.43 -8.49
N ILE A 305 16.06 -1.26 -9.47
CA ILE A 305 14.69 -1.81 -9.45
C ILE A 305 14.49 -2.64 -10.71
N GLN A 306 14.07 -3.89 -10.55
CA GLN A 306 13.64 -4.73 -11.65
C GLN A 306 12.16 -5.06 -11.53
N CYS A 307 11.39 -4.73 -12.57
CA CYS A 307 9.99 -5.17 -12.69
C CYS A 307 9.92 -6.48 -13.46
N VAL A 308 9.24 -7.47 -12.90
CA VAL A 308 8.96 -8.74 -13.56
C VAL A 308 7.57 -8.63 -14.16
N GLU A 309 7.51 -8.55 -15.48
CA GLU A 309 6.24 -8.51 -16.20
C GLU A 309 5.74 -9.94 -16.44
N GLY A 310 4.47 -10.17 -16.17
CA GLY A 310 3.83 -11.42 -16.55
C GLY A 310 3.75 -11.53 -18.07
N ARG A 311 3.75 -12.76 -18.59
CA ARG A 311 3.55 -13.00 -20.02
C ARG A 311 2.16 -12.52 -20.42
N SER A 312 2.10 -11.66 -21.44
CA SER A 312 0.87 -11.20 -22.10
C SER A 312 0.16 -12.36 -22.81
#